data_8e59b5d999f50eb1b37dfcbb17da3b69
#
_entry.id   8e59b5d999f50eb1b37dfcbb17da3b69
#
_cell.length_a   1.000
_cell.length_b   1.000
_cell.length_c   1.000
_cell.angle_alpha   90.00
_cell.angle_beta   90.00
_cell.angle_gamma   90.00
#
_symmetry.space_group_name_H-M   'P 1'
#
loop_
_entity.id
_entity.type
_entity.pdbx_description
1 polymer ?
#
loop_
_entity_poly.entity_id
_entity_poly.type
_entity_poly.pdbx_seq_one_letter_code
_entity_poly.pdbx_strand_id
1 'polypeptide(L)'
;NPKNIAVFGGRDAEIVISQCKKMGFKGEIWPVNPKRKEINGIRCFSSVRDLPEGPDASFIAVPRLPAIEIVKELNAMKAGGGVCYTAGFREVGKEGEKLEKELLDNVGDFALIGPNCYGMINYVNKIALWPFDHGGEFPGFGAAIITQSGMLSNDLSTSRRSMPFAYMISAGNQSVLSL
;
A
#
# COMPACT_ATOMS: atom_id res chain seq x y z
N ASN A 1 2.84 13.25 6.91
CA ASN A 1 1.37 13.24 6.77
C ASN A 1 1.04 13.42 5.29
N PRO A 2 0.68 12.35 4.57
CA PRO A 2 0.36 12.43 3.15
C PRO A 2 -0.84 13.35 2.90
N LYS A 3 -0.74 14.18 1.87
CA LYS A 3 -1.83 15.04 1.38
C LYS A 3 -2.65 14.30 0.34
N ASN A 4 -2.02 13.40 -0.39
CA ASN A 4 -2.65 12.58 -1.42
C ASN A 4 -2.13 11.15 -1.40
N ILE A 5 -2.98 10.21 -1.83
CA ILE A 5 -2.63 8.80 -1.97
C ILE A 5 -3.13 8.27 -3.30
N ALA A 6 -2.31 7.49 -4.01
CA ALA A 6 -2.71 6.77 -5.21
C ALA A 6 -2.99 5.29 -4.89
N VAL A 7 -4.11 4.76 -5.41
CA VAL A 7 -4.54 3.38 -5.14
C VAL A 7 -4.76 2.64 -6.46
N PHE A 8 -3.87 1.68 -6.74
CA PHE A 8 -3.85 0.92 -7.98
C PHE A 8 -4.48 -0.45 -7.81
N GLY A 9 -5.47 -0.77 -8.62
CA GLY A 9 -6.07 -2.10 -8.61
C GLY A 9 -7.59 -2.12 -8.82
N GLY A 10 -8.19 -3.25 -8.48
CA GLY A 10 -9.63 -3.50 -8.58
C GLY A 10 -10.31 -3.57 -7.21
N ARG A 11 -10.70 -4.79 -6.80
CA ARG A 11 -11.41 -5.03 -5.53
C ARG A 11 -10.59 -4.61 -4.31
N ASP A 12 -9.29 -4.92 -4.28
CA ASP A 12 -8.43 -4.54 -3.13
C ASP A 12 -8.31 -3.02 -3.02
N ALA A 13 -8.26 -2.31 -4.15
CA ALA A 13 -8.29 -0.85 -4.18
C ALA A 13 -9.60 -0.27 -3.59
N GLU A 14 -10.75 -0.88 -3.88
CA GLU A 14 -12.04 -0.49 -3.27
C GLU A 14 -12.00 -0.60 -1.75
N ILE A 15 -11.42 -1.68 -1.23
CA ILE A 15 -11.30 -1.91 0.22
C ILE A 15 -10.38 -0.86 0.84
N VAL A 16 -9.20 -0.64 0.29
CA VAL A 16 -8.23 0.37 0.78
C VAL A 16 -8.85 1.76 0.82
N ILE A 17 -9.55 2.17 -0.24
CA ILE A 17 -10.25 3.46 -0.28
C ILE A 17 -11.33 3.54 0.81
N SER A 18 -12.07 2.45 1.02
CA SER A 18 -13.10 2.38 2.07
C SER A 18 -12.47 2.49 3.46
N GLN A 19 -11.34 1.80 3.72
CA GLN A 19 -10.64 1.87 5.00
C GLN A 19 -10.09 3.28 5.28
N CYS A 20 -9.47 3.93 4.29
CA CYS A 20 -9.03 5.32 4.43
C CYS A 20 -10.19 6.28 4.75
N LYS A 21 -11.33 6.14 4.07
CA LYS A 21 -12.54 6.94 4.35
C LYS A 21 -13.07 6.66 5.76
N LYS A 22 -13.16 5.38 6.17
CA LYS A 22 -13.61 4.95 7.50
C LYS A 22 -12.74 5.53 8.62
N MET A 23 -11.43 5.59 8.42
CA MET A 23 -10.49 6.22 9.36
C MET A 23 -10.60 7.75 9.39
N GLY A 24 -11.25 8.37 8.43
CA GLY A 24 -11.39 9.82 8.33
C GLY A 24 -10.17 10.50 7.73
N PHE A 25 -9.47 9.84 6.79
CA PHE A 25 -8.42 10.48 5.98
C PHE A 25 -8.97 11.72 5.29
N LYS A 26 -8.24 12.83 5.37
CA LYS A 26 -8.66 14.14 4.87
C LYS A 26 -7.97 14.57 3.58
N GLY A 27 -6.96 13.81 3.15
CA GLY A 27 -6.27 14.05 1.90
C GLY A 27 -7.05 13.56 0.68
N GLU A 28 -6.48 13.78 -0.48
CA GLU A 28 -7.05 13.29 -1.73
C GLU A 28 -6.75 11.81 -1.94
N ILE A 29 -7.73 11.10 -2.50
CA ILE A 29 -7.57 9.69 -2.88
C ILE A 29 -7.70 9.60 -4.39
N TRP A 30 -6.68 9.08 -5.04
CA TRP A 30 -6.59 8.92 -6.49
C TRP A 30 -6.64 7.44 -6.89
N PRO A 31 -7.84 6.89 -7.17
CA PRO A 31 -7.93 5.54 -7.72
C PRO A 31 -7.34 5.52 -9.13
N VAL A 32 -6.53 4.51 -9.43
CA VAL A 32 -5.95 4.33 -10.76
C VAL A 32 -6.37 2.97 -11.32
N ASN A 33 -7.15 2.99 -12.39
CA ASN A 33 -7.63 1.79 -13.06
C ASN A 33 -7.99 2.09 -14.52
N PRO A 34 -7.34 1.43 -15.52
CA PRO A 34 -7.60 1.72 -16.93
C PRO A 34 -8.96 1.26 -17.44
N LYS A 35 -9.67 0.42 -16.69
CA LYS A 35 -10.95 -0.18 -17.10
C LYS A 35 -12.17 0.42 -16.39
N ARG A 36 -11.98 1.12 -15.28
CA ARG A 36 -13.08 1.68 -14.46
C ARG A 36 -13.09 3.19 -14.54
N LYS A 37 -14.29 3.76 -14.66
CA LYS A 37 -14.47 5.22 -14.63
C LYS A 37 -14.43 5.77 -13.22
N GLU A 38 -14.88 4.96 -12.23
CA GLU A 38 -14.90 5.34 -10.83
C GLU A 38 -14.74 4.13 -9.90
N ILE A 39 -14.26 4.38 -8.68
CA ILE A 39 -14.21 3.44 -7.57
C ILE A 39 -14.70 4.17 -6.31
N ASN A 40 -15.71 3.60 -5.64
CA ASN A 40 -16.31 4.18 -4.43
C ASN A 40 -16.75 5.65 -4.59
N GLY A 41 -17.28 6.00 -5.78
CA GLY A 41 -17.73 7.36 -6.11
C GLY A 41 -16.60 8.35 -6.38
N ILE A 42 -15.35 7.88 -6.50
CA ILE A 42 -14.20 8.72 -6.87
C ILE A 42 -13.81 8.39 -8.31
N ARG A 43 -13.66 9.42 -9.14
CA ARG A 43 -13.22 9.27 -10.53
C ARG A 43 -11.83 8.62 -10.59
N CYS A 44 -11.67 7.59 -11.44
CA CYS A 44 -10.38 6.95 -11.69
C CYS A 44 -9.54 7.72 -12.69
N PHE A 45 -8.24 7.71 -12.43
CA PHE A 45 -7.23 7.97 -13.45
C PHE A 45 -6.96 6.69 -14.25
N SER A 46 -6.60 6.80 -15.51
CA SER A 46 -6.35 5.63 -16.36
C SER A 46 -4.95 5.04 -16.17
N SER A 47 -3.98 5.88 -15.81
CA SER A 47 -2.57 5.50 -15.61
C SER A 47 -1.88 6.40 -14.57
N VAL A 48 -0.64 6.05 -14.21
CA VAL A 48 0.24 6.89 -13.37
C VAL A 48 0.45 8.26 -13.99
N ARG A 49 0.59 8.33 -15.31
CA ARG A 49 0.89 9.56 -16.05
C ARG A 49 -0.25 10.58 -16.05
N ASP A 50 -1.46 10.13 -15.74
CA ASP A 50 -2.64 10.99 -15.66
C ASP A 50 -2.79 11.63 -14.27
N LEU A 51 -1.96 11.23 -13.29
CA LEU A 51 -1.96 11.81 -11.94
C LEU A 51 -1.47 13.27 -12.00
N PRO A 52 -2.03 14.15 -11.15
CA PRO A 52 -1.65 15.57 -11.12
C PRO A 52 -0.18 15.81 -10.74
N GLU A 53 0.34 14.98 -9.85
CA GLU A 53 1.72 15.02 -9.31
C GLU A 53 2.10 13.64 -8.75
N GLY A 54 3.36 13.47 -8.33
CA GLY A 54 3.80 12.28 -7.61
C GLY A 54 3.05 12.13 -6.28
N PRO A 55 2.33 11.02 -6.04
CA PRO A 55 1.59 10.83 -4.80
C PRO A 55 2.53 10.71 -3.60
N ASP A 56 2.09 11.25 -2.44
CA ASP A 56 2.84 11.12 -1.18
C ASP A 56 2.93 9.66 -0.71
N ALA A 57 1.85 8.88 -0.96
CA ALA A 57 1.85 7.45 -0.69
C ALA A 57 1.03 6.68 -1.74
N SER A 58 1.35 5.40 -1.94
CA SER A 58 0.70 4.56 -2.94
C SER A 58 0.38 3.16 -2.41
N PHE A 59 -0.71 2.57 -2.90
CA PHE A 59 -1.04 1.15 -2.70
C PHE A 59 -1.16 0.45 -4.05
N ILE A 60 -0.37 -0.61 -4.27
CA ILE A 60 -0.23 -1.29 -5.56
C ILE A 60 -0.74 -2.73 -5.42
N ALA A 61 -1.91 -3.01 -6.03
CA ALA A 61 -2.57 -4.31 -6.05
C ALA A 61 -2.98 -4.70 -7.48
N VAL A 62 -1.98 -4.84 -8.33
CA VAL A 62 -2.11 -5.23 -9.73
C VAL A 62 -1.18 -6.42 -10.02
N PRO A 63 -1.31 -7.15 -11.15
CA PRO A 63 -0.37 -8.21 -11.50
C PRO A 63 1.10 -7.76 -11.54
N ARG A 64 2.03 -8.69 -11.38
CA ARG A 64 3.48 -8.45 -11.21
C ARG A 64 4.10 -7.50 -12.22
N LEU A 65 3.93 -7.75 -13.51
CA LEU A 65 4.52 -6.92 -14.56
C LEU A 65 3.97 -5.49 -14.55
N PRO A 66 2.65 -5.24 -14.52
CA PRO A 66 2.11 -3.91 -14.27
C PRO A 66 2.61 -3.26 -12.98
N ALA A 67 2.83 -4.03 -11.89
CA ALA A 67 3.34 -3.47 -10.63
C ALA A 67 4.75 -2.89 -10.79
N ILE A 68 5.64 -3.58 -11.52
CA ILE A 68 7.00 -3.10 -11.81
C ILE A 68 6.94 -1.79 -12.61
N GLU A 69 6.13 -1.73 -13.66
CA GLU A 69 5.98 -0.52 -14.47
C GLU A 69 5.40 0.66 -13.65
N ILE A 70 4.42 0.40 -12.79
CA ILE A 70 3.86 1.42 -11.90
C ILE A 70 4.94 1.95 -10.95
N VAL A 71 5.74 1.08 -10.33
CA VAL A 71 6.84 1.50 -9.43
C VAL A 71 7.86 2.37 -10.18
N LYS A 72 8.24 1.97 -11.38
CA LYS A 72 9.12 2.75 -12.24
C LYS A 72 8.57 4.15 -12.56
N GLU A 73 7.29 4.24 -12.94
CA GLU A 73 6.65 5.51 -13.24
C GLU A 73 6.49 6.39 -11.98
N LEU A 74 6.14 5.80 -10.82
CA LEU A 74 6.07 6.51 -9.54
C LEU A 74 7.43 7.05 -9.10
N ASN A 75 8.50 6.28 -9.27
CA ASN A 75 9.86 6.75 -9.03
C ASN A 75 10.22 7.94 -9.94
N ALA A 76 9.89 7.85 -11.23
CA ALA A 76 10.13 8.93 -12.19
C ALA A 76 9.36 10.23 -11.84
N MET A 77 8.18 10.12 -11.24
CA MET A 77 7.38 11.24 -10.72
C MET A 77 7.83 11.74 -9.34
N LYS A 78 8.88 11.15 -8.75
CA LYS A 78 9.36 11.46 -7.39
C LYS A 78 8.26 11.29 -6.33
N ALA A 79 7.44 10.25 -6.47
CA ALA A 79 6.46 9.87 -5.46
C ALA A 79 7.14 9.50 -4.14
N GLY A 80 6.47 9.73 -3.00
CA GLY A 80 7.07 9.55 -1.68
C GLY A 80 7.38 8.09 -1.34
N GLY A 81 6.43 7.19 -1.58
CA GLY A 81 6.61 5.77 -1.31
C GLY A 81 5.31 4.96 -1.46
N GLY A 82 5.37 3.68 -1.18
CA GLY A 82 4.19 2.86 -1.32
C GLY A 82 4.28 1.46 -0.73
N VAL A 83 3.16 0.78 -0.84
CA VAL A 83 2.97 -0.62 -0.47
C VAL A 83 2.76 -1.43 -1.75
N CYS A 84 3.56 -2.45 -1.97
CA CYS A 84 3.32 -3.45 -3.02
C CYS A 84 2.66 -4.69 -2.40
N TYR A 85 1.34 -4.76 -2.47
CA TYR A 85 0.54 -5.90 -2.02
C TYR A 85 0.75 -7.14 -2.90
N THR A 86 1.11 -6.91 -4.15
CA THR A 86 1.28 -7.94 -5.18
C THR A 86 2.27 -9.00 -4.75
N ALA A 87 1.84 -10.26 -4.82
CA ALA A 87 2.65 -11.45 -4.60
C ALA A 87 3.17 -12.05 -5.92
N GLY A 88 4.04 -13.06 -5.84
CA GLY A 88 4.58 -13.80 -6.99
C GLY A 88 5.98 -13.34 -7.39
N PHE A 89 6.72 -12.79 -6.43
CA PHE A 89 8.14 -12.43 -6.56
C PHE A 89 9.03 -13.56 -6.01
N ARG A 90 10.12 -13.29 -5.32
CA ARG A 90 11.08 -14.31 -4.89
C ARG A 90 10.49 -15.50 -4.12
N GLU A 91 9.35 -15.31 -3.45
CA GLU A 91 8.67 -16.36 -2.70
C GLU A 91 8.14 -17.50 -3.59
N VAL A 92 8.07 -17.32 -4.92
CA VAL A 92 7.69 -18.38 -5.87
C VAL A 92 8.87 -18.99 -6.61
N GLY A 93 10.12 -18.72 -6.18
CA GLY A 93 11.35 -19.27 -6.71
C GLY A 93 11.95 -18.49 -7.88
N LYS A 94 12.78 -19.15 -8.68
CA LYS A 94 13.69 -18.52 -9.67
C LYS A 94 13.04 -17.54 -10.65
N GLU A 95 11.83 -17.81 -11.08
CA GLU A 95 11.10 -16.89 -11.97
C GLU A 95 10.71 -15.60 -11.22
N GLY A 96 10.20 -15.76 -9.99
CA GLY A 96 9.86 -14.63 -9.14
C GLY A 96 11.07 -13.82 -8.70
N GLU A 97 12.23 -14.45 -8.47
CA GLU A 97 13.50 -13.76 -8.17
C GLU A 97 13.93 -12.82 -9.30
N LYS A 98 13.73 -13.23 -10.56
CA LYS A 98 14.03 -12.37 -11.72
C LYS A 98 13.13 -11.13 -11.74
N LEU A 99 11.84 -11.31 -11.49
CA LEU A 99 10.89 -10.19 -11.45
C LEU A 99 11.14 -9.27 -10.25
N GLU A 100 11.55 -9.81 -9.10
CA GLU A 100 11.94 -9.00 -7.96
C GLU A 100 13.19 -8.18 -8.24
N LYS A 101 14.17 -8.76 -8.94
CA LYS A 101 15.36 -8.02 -9.38
C LYS A 101 14.96 -6.89 -10.32
N GLU A 102 14.07 -7.14 -11.28
CA GLU A 102 13.57 -6.10 -12.19
C GLU A 102 12.84 -4.98 -11.43
N LEU A 103 12.05 -5.33 -10.40
CA LEU A 103 11.43 -4.36 -9.50
C LEU A 103 12.49 -3.50 -8.81
N LEU A 104 13.53 -4.12 -8.24
CA LEU A 104 14.62 -3.43 -7.55
C LEU A 104 15.44 -2.52 -8.48
N ASP A 105 15.68 -2.95 -9.71
CA ASP A 105 16.38 -2.15 -10.72
C ASP A 105 15.61 -0.87 -11.12
N ASN A 106 14.27 -0.84 -10.88
CA ASN A 106 13.39 0.27 -11.24
C ASN A 106 12.88 1.11 -10.06
N VAL A 107 13.06 0.65 -8.81
CA VAL A 107 12.50 1.31 -7.63
C VAL A 107 13.15 2.66 -7.31
N GLY A 108 14.45 2.83 -7.60
CA GLY A 108 15.20 4.06 -7.33
C GLY A 108 15.05 4.54 -5.88
N ASP A 109 14.66 5.81 -5.72
CA ASP A 109 14.46 6.44 -4.41
C ASP A 109 13.04 6.21 -3.84
N PHE A 110 12.16 5.50 -4.55
CA PHE A 110 10.80 5.23 -4.10
C PHE A 110 10.79 4.25 -2.92
N ALA A 111 10.37 4.71 -1.75
CA ALA A 111 10.32 3.91 -0.52
C ALA A 111 9.23 2.85 -0.62
N LEU A 112 9.59 1.57 -0.82
CA LEU A 112 8.65 0.48 -1.05
C LEU A 112 8.61 -0.52 0.10
N ILE A 113 7.42 -0.75 0.66
CA ILE A 113 7.10 -1.84 1.58
C ILE A 113 6.62 -3.04 0.76
N GLY A 114 7.13 -4.22 1.04
CA GLY A 114 6.83 -5.45 0.32
C GLY A 114 7.93 -5.83 -0.68
N PRO A 115 7.60 -6.44 -1.83
CA PRO A 115 6.28 -6.94 -2.25
C PRO A 115 5.73 -8.07 -1.36
N ASN A 116 4.58 -8.65 -1.72
CA ASN A 116 3.97 -9.76 -1.00
C ASN A 116 3.72 -9.45 0.48
N CYS A 117 3.08 -8.31 0.75
CA CYS A 117 2.78 -7.83 2.10
C CYS A 117 1.32 -7.37 2.19
N TYR A 118 0.76 -7.27 3.39
CA TYR A 118 -0.57 -6.67 3.55
C TYR A 118 -0.53 -5.15 3.55
N GLY A 119 0.63 -4.55 3.88
CA GLY A 119 0.82 -3.12 3.82
C GLY A 119 0.95 -2.45 5.17
N MET A 120 0.38 -1.25 5.30
CA MET A 120 0.49 -0.50 6.55
C MET A 120 -0.82 0.20 6.93
N ILE A 121 -1.05 0.28 8.25
CA ILE A 121 -2.06 1.14 8.86
C ILE A 121 -1.33 2.17 9.71
N ASN A 122 -1.56 3.44 9.44
CA ASN A 122 -1.09 4.58 10.21
C ASN A 122 -2.28 5.20 10.94
N TYR A 123 -2.50 4.79 12.18
CA TYR A 123 -3.61 5.29 13.00
C TYR A 123 -3.43 6.75 13.40
N VAL A 124 -2.18 7.22 13.52
CA VAL A 124 -1.85 8.61 13.87
C VAL A 124 -2.35 9.57 12.78
N ASN A 125 -2.09 9.24 11.52
CA ASN A 125 -2.47 10.06 10.36
C ASN A 125 -3.75 9.57 9.66
N LYS A 126 -4.41 8.54 10.20
CA LYS A 126 -5.70 8.02 9.72
C LYS A 126 -5.65 7.51 8.27
N ILE A 127 -4.62 6.73 7.95
CA ILE A 127 -4.41 6.14 6.62
C ILE A 127 -4.26 4.63 6.75
N ALA A 128 -5.03 3.88 5.96
CA ALA A 128 -4.91 2.44 5.87
C ALA A 128 -4.64 2.03 4.41
N LEU A 129 -3.36 1.87 4.06
CA LEU A 129 -2.95 1.17 2.84
C LEU A 129 -2.99 -0.34 3.14
N TRP A 130 -4.22 -0.84 3.37
CA TRP A 130 -4.50 -2.14 3.96
C TRP A 130 -5.79 -2.73 3.38
N PRO A 131 -5.75 -3.90 2.72
CA PRO A 131 -6.89 -4.43 1.96
C PRO A 131 -7.85 -5.31 2.79
N PHE A 132 -7.91 -5.09 4.11
CA PHE A 132 -8.79 -5.82 5.03
C PHE A 132 -9.41 -4.88 6.06
N ASP A 133 -10.45 -5.36 6.74
CA ASP A 133 -10.97 -4.66 7.91
C ASP A 133 -9.94 -4.67 9.06
N HIS A 134 -9.94 -3.62 9.82
CA HIS A 134 -9.13 -3.48 11.03
C HIS A 134 -9.94 -2.82 12.15
N GLY A 135 -9.61 -3.12 13.40
CA GLY A 135 -10.35 -2.67 14.59
C GLY A 135 -9.55 -1.73 15.51
N GLY A 136 -8.33 -1.33 15.10
CA GLY A 136 -7.47 -0.54 15.98
C GLY A 136 -7.90 0.91 16.16
N GLU A 137 -7.58 1.47 17.31
CA GLU A 137 -7.82 2.86 17.67
C GLU A 137 -6.53 3.52 18.17
N PHE A 138 -6.44 4.83 18.04
CA PHE A 138 -5.33 5.64 18.52
C PHE A 138 -5.84 6.76 19.45
N PRO A 139 -5.83 6.54 20.77
CA PRO A 139 -6.27 7.53 21.77
C PRO A 139 -5.20 8.58 22.12
N GLY A 140 -4.21 8.81 21.25
CA GLY A 140 -3.08 9.72 21.48
C GLY A 140 -1.76 9.02 21.83
N PHE A 141 -1.80 7.71 22.07
CA PHE A 141 -0.63 6.85 22.25
C PHE A 141 -0.94 5.45 21.70
N GLY A 142 0.08 4.65 21.40
CA GLY A 142 -0.11 3.28 20.91
C GLY A 142 1.18 2.59 20.51
N ALA A 143 1.10 1.28 20.37
CA ALA A 143 2.20 0.46 19.92
C ALA A 143 2.43 0.61 18.39
N ALA A 144 3.68 0.61 17.98
CA ALA A 144 4.08 0.35 16.59
C ALA A 144 4.44 -1.13 16.46
N ILE A 145 3.73 -1.83 15.59
CA ILE A 145 3.98 -3.24 15.33
C ILE A 145 4.43 -3.41 13.89
N ILE A 146 5.57 -4.06 13.72
CA ILE A 146 6.11 -4.42 12.42
C ILE A 146 6.30 -5.93 12.39
N THR A 147 5.71 -6.61 11.42
CA THR A 147 5.86 -8.06 11.23
C THR A 147 6.21 -8.37 9.78
N GLN A 148 6.83 -9.53 9.57
CA GLN A 148 6.98 -10.06 8.21
C GLN A 148 5.63 -10.58 7.72
N SER A 149 4.85 -11.26 8.56
CA SER A 149 3.61 -11.97 8.23
C SER A 149 2.41 -11.05 8.16
N GLY A 150 1.72 -11.06 6.99
CA GLY A 150 0.44 -10.37 6.82
C GLY A 150 -0.66 -10.90 7.72
N MET A 151 -0.78 -12.24 7.83
CA MET A 151 -1.80 -12.88 8.69
C MET A 151 -1.63 -12.45 10.15
N LEU A 152 -0.42 -12.53 10.70
CA LEU A 152 -0.16 -12.12 12.09
C LEU A 152 -0.53 -10.66 12.31
N SER A 153 -0.15 -9.76 11.39
CA SER A 153 -0.51 -8.34 11.48
C SER A 153 -2.02 -8.14 11.46
N ASN A 154 -2.73 -8.87 10.61
CA ASN A 154 -4.18 -8.78 10.52
C ASN A 154 -4.87 -9.26 11.80
N ASP A 155 -4.46 -10.42 12.34
CA ASP A 155 -5.00 -10.98 13.57
C ASP A 155 -4.77 -10.05 14.77
N LEU A 156 -3.59 -9.43 14.85
CA LEU A 156 -3.30 -8.44 15.88
C LEU A 156 -4.16 -7.18 15.72
N SER A 157 -4.32 -6.67 14.47
CA SER A 157 -5.10 -5.46 14.20
C SER A 157 -6.60 -5.62 14.50
N THR A 158 -7.11 -6.84 14.44
CA THR A 158 -8.51 -7.18 14.73
C THR A 158 -8.72 -7.71 16.14
N SER A 159 -7.63 -7.89 16.91
CA SER A 159 -7.70 -8.39 18.29
C SER A 159 -8.46 -7.42 19.19
N ARG A 160 -9.45 -7.95 19.95
CA ARG A 160 -10.26 -7.18 20.92
C ARG A 160 -9.59 -7.02 22.28
N ARG A 161 -8.26 -7.01 22.34
CA ARG A 161 -7.50 -6.95 23.61
C ARG A 161 -7.19 -5.52 24.07
N SER A 162 -7.91 -4.53 23.58
CA SER A 162 -7.79 -3.11 24.02
C SER A 162 -6.38 -2.53 23.94
N MET A 163 -5.55 -3.04 23.02
CA MET A 163 -4.22 -2.50 22.77
C MET A 163 -4.33 -1.36 21.75
N PRO A 164 -4.00 -0.11 22.11
CA PRO A 164 -3.99 0.97 21.15
C PRO A 164 -2.81 0.84 20.20
N PHE A 165 -3.03 1.17 18.93
CA PHE A 165 -2.02 1.12 17.88
C PHE A 165 -1.69 2.51 17.35
N ALA A 166 -0.40 2.80 17.17
CA ALA A 166 0.08 3.93 16.39
C ALA A 166 0.30 3.50 14.92
N TYR A 167 0.97 2.37 14.74
CA TYR A 167 1.27 1.81 13.42
C TYR A 167 1.14 0.29 13.43
N MET A 168 0.61 -0.24 12.33
CA MET A 168 0.66 -1.68 12.01
C MET A 168 1.28 -1.83 10.63
N ILE A 169 2.37 -2.58 10.52
CA ILE A 169 3.10 -2.77 9.26
C ILE A 169 3.33 -4.26 9.02
N SER A 170 2.90 -4.73 7.86
CA SER A 170 3.25 -6.03 7.30
C SER A 170 4.32 -5.82 6.25
N ALA A 171 5.53 -6.31 6.48
CA ALA A 171 6.69 -5.98 5.64
C ALA A 171 6.86 -6.91 4.42
N GLY A 172 6.26 -8.11 4.43
CA GLY A 172 6.31 -9.06 3.32
C GLY A 172 7.73 -9.51 2.98
N ASN A 173 8.11 -9.43 1.70
CA ASN A 173 9.42 -9.85 1.23
C ASN A 173 10.57 -8.93 1.69
N GLN A 174 10.30 -7.70 2.12
CA GLN A 174 11.33 -6.75 2.57
C GLN A 174 12.44 -6.52 1.51
N SER A 175 12.03 -6.32 0.27
CA SER A 175 12.98 -6.26 -0.85
C SER A 175 13.71 -4.92 -0.93
N VAL A 176 13.08 -3.83 -0.46
CA VAL A 176 13.63 -2.46 -0.43
C VAL A 176 13.79 -1.99 1.00
N LEU A 177 12.69 -1.88 1.73
CA LEU A 177 12.72 -1.54 3.15
C LEU A 177 12.75 -2.83 3.98
N SER A 178 13.78 -3.02 4.77
CA SER A 178 13.96 -4.14 5.69
C SER A 178 13.73 -3.73 7.14
N LEU A 179 13.39 -4.70 7.98
CA LEU A 179 13.28 -4.57 9.43
C LEU A 179 14.65 -4.52 10.11
#